data_4e3a685650560f04f58c7e6ad1643b7d
#
_entry.id   4e3a685650560f04f58c7e6ad1643b7d
#
_cell.length_a   1.000
_cell.length_b   1.000
_cell.length_c   1.000
_cell.angle_alpha   90.00
_cell.angle_beta   90.00
_cell.angle_gamma   90.00
#
_symmetry.space_group_name_H-M   'P 1'
#
loop_
_entity.id
_entity.type
_entity.pdbx_description
1 polymer ?
#
loop_
_entity_poly.entity_id
_entity_poly.type
_entity_poly.pdbx_seq_one_letter_code
_entity_poly.pdbx_strand_id
1 'polypeptide(L)'
;MTIETVKTDTFTMDYLRFGRGEEPLVILPGLSVQSVMGLGNLIAEAYQVLTEDFTIYLFDRRKDLPAVYPIREMARDTAVVLRALGLSNVALFGASQGGMIAMALAAEHPELVSRLVPGSSAARVDGEHCRLFEDWIDLAKAGKARELNLAFGEALYPKAVFEGARDLLLAQADSYTPEDLRRFVILAESLRDFDLRADLAKIACPVLVLGAKDDRVLGAEASEEIFRLLPERSDSGLYLYEPGFGHAAFDTAPDYKERLLRFLRKETAAE
;
A
#
# COMPACT_ATOMS: atom_id res chain seq x y z
N MET A 1 -19.17 -5.40 6.25
CA MET A 1 -18.48 -6.54 5.60
C MET A 1 -17.98 -7.51 6.65
N THR A 2 -17.84 -8.80 6.28
CA THR A 2 -17.32 -9.82 7.20
C THR A 2 -15.80 -9.94 7.02
N ILE A 3 -15.06 -9.85 8.12
CA ILE A 3 -13.62 -10.12 8.12
C ILE A 3 -13.43 -11.64 8.06
N GLU A 4 -12.69 -12.10 7.07
CA GLU A 4 -12.27 -13.49 6.91
C GLU A 4 -10.83 -13.65 7.40
N THR A 5 -10.45 -14.86 7.81
CA THR A 5 -9.10 -15.14 8.32
C THR A 5 -8.52 -16.36 7.59
N VAL A 6 -7.35 -16.18 6.99
CA VAL A 6 -6.54 -17.30 6.52
C VAL A 6 -5.68 -17.81 7.66
N LYS A 7 -5.71 -19.14 7.87
CA LYS A 7 -4.81 -19.82 8.81
C LYS A 7 -3.78 -20.60 7.99
N THR A 8 -2.52 -20.30 8.23
CA THR A 8 -1.37 -21.02 7.70
C THR A 8 -0.74 -21.89 8.81
N ASP A 9 0.30 -22.61 8.50
CA ASP A 9 1.02 -23.42 9.51
C ASP A 9 1.76 -22.56 10.54
N THR A 10 2.06 -21.29 10.23
CA THR A 10 2.95 -20.43 11.03
C THR A 10 2.31 -19.13 11.50
N PHE A 11 1.25 -18.67 10.85
CA PHE A 11 0.58 -17.40 11.21
C PHE A 11 -0.88 -17.38 10.73
N THR A 12 -1.59 -16.34 11.14
CA THR A 12 -2.93 -16.01 10.63
C THR A 12 -2.93 -14.61 10.04
N MET A 13 -3.73 -14.39 8.99
CA MET A 13 -3.90 -13.09 8.35
C MET A 13 -5.37 -12.84 8.07
N ASP A 14 -5.85 -11.64 8.44
CA ASP A 14 -7.20 -11.22 8.16
C ASP A 14 -7.29 -10.55 6.79
N TYR A 15 -8.42 -10.73 6.13
CA TYR A 15 -8.72 -10.08 4.87
C TYR A 15 -10.22 -9.81 4.72
N LEU A 16 -10.53 -8.92 3.80
CA LEU A 16 -11.90 -8.67 3.35
C LEU A 16 -12.01 -9.08 1.89
N ARG A 17 -13.15 -9.68 1.53
CA ARG A 17 -13.48 -10.05 0.17
C ARG A 17 -14.75 -9.34 -0.27
N PHE A 18 -14.70 -8.68 -1.43
CA PHE A 18 -15.84 -8.00 -2.02
C PHE A 18 -15.71 -7.91 -3.55
N GLY A 19 -16.75 -7.45 -4.21
CA GLY A 19 -16.83 -7.50 -5.66
C GLY A 19 -17.38 -8.83 -6.18
N ARG A 20 -17.64 -8.90 -7.48
CA ARG A 20 -18.31 -10.05 -8.14
C ARG A 20 -17.68 -10.46 -9.47
N GLY A 21 -16.61 -9.77 -9.86
CA GLY A 21 -15.86 -10.10 -11.08
C GLY A 21 -15.08 -11.40 -10.92
N GLU A 22 -14.70 -11.98 -12.05
CA GLU A 22 -13.99 -13.27 -12.08
C GLU A 22 -12.49 -13.12 -11.80
N GLU A 23 -11.89 -11.98 -12.16
CA GLU A 23 -10.46 -11.77 -11.95
C GLU A 23 -10.15 -11.39 -10.49
N PRO A 24 -9.16 -12.03 -9.86
CA PRO A 24 -8.76 -11.67 -8.50
C PRO A 24 -7.89 -10.39 -8.50
N LEU A 25 -8.30 -9.39 -7.73
CA LEU A 25 -7.51 -8.21 -7.42
C LEU A 25 -7.12 -8.22 -5.94
N VAL A 26 -5.84 -8.15 -5.67
CA VAL A 26 -5.31 -8.00 -4.31
C VAL A 26 -4.96 -6.55 -4.05
N ILE A 27 -5.43 -6.01 -2.92
CA ILE A 27 -5.08 -4.68 -2.43
C ILE A 27 -4.24 -4.83 -1.16
N LEU A 28 -3.05 -4.23 -1.17
CA LEU A 28 -2.15 -4.15 -0.03
C LEU A 28 -2.11 -2.70 0.49
N PRO A 29 -2.56 -2.44 1.72
CA PRO A 29 -2.61 -1.10 2.28
C PRO A 29 -1.20 -0.57 2.61
N GLY A 30 -1.09 0.74 2.73
CA GLY A 30 0.09 1.42 3.23
C GLY A 30 0.36 1.16 4.71
N LEU A 31 1.34 1.88 5.25
CA LEU A 31 1.59 1.94 6.69
C LEU A 31 0.37 2.53 7.40
N SER A 32 -0.05 1.92 8.49
CA SER A 32 -1.20 2.37 9.28
C SER A 32 -1.00 2.02 10.76
N VAL A 33 -1.53 2.84 11.66
CA VAL A 33 -1.45 2.60 13.10
C VAL A 33 -2.31 1.39 13.47
N GLN A 34 -3.59 1.42 13.07
CA GLN A 34 -4.50 0.30 13.28
C GLN A 34 -4.65 -0.57 12.04
N SER A 35 -5.20 -1.75 12.21
CA SER A 35 -5.61 -2.62 11.11
C SER A 35 -6.64 -1.91 10.23
N VAL A 36 -6.46 -2.02 8.91
CA VAL A 36 -7.41 -1.46 7.92
C VAL A 36 -8.72 -2.25 7.84
N MET A 37 -8.80 -3.41 8.51
CA MET A 37 -10.01 -4.24 8.51
C MET A 37 -11.23 -3.49 9.08
N GLY A 38 -11.02 -2.59 10.05
CA GLY A 38 -12.05 -1.71 10.59
C GLY A 38 -12.63 -0.69 9.60
N LEU A 39 -11.89 -0.38 8.53
CA LEU A 39 -12.28 0.56 7.49
C LEU A 39 -12.88 -0.14 6.25
N GLY A 40 -13.12 -1.43 6.31
CA GLY A 40 -13.48 -2.26 5.15
C GLY A 40 -14.68 -1.77 4.34
N ASN A 41 -15.73 -1.25 4.98
CA ASN A 41 -16.89 -0.70 4.27
C ASN A 41 -16.53 0.57 3.48
N LEU A 42 -15.75 1.48 4.08
CA LEU A 42 -15.28 2.71 3.42
C LEU A 42 -14.35 2.39 2.23
N ILE A 43 -13.46 1.43 2.42
CA ILE A 43 -12.56 0.99 1.35
C ILE A 43 -13.36 0.33 0.22
N ALA A 44 -14.34 -0.53 0.52
CA ALA A 44 -15.17 -1.15 -0.49
C ALA A 44 -15.99 -0.12 -1.30
N GLU A 45 -16.49 0.92 -0.64
CA GLU A 45 -17.17 2.03 -1.30
C GLU A 45 -16.22 2.81 -2.21
N ALA A 46 -15.01 3.14 -1.71
CA ALA A 46 -13.99 3.86 -2.47
C ALA A 46 -13.53 3.09 -3.73
N TYR A 47 -13.51 1.76 -3.68
CA TYR A 47 -13.11 0.89 -4.80
C TYR A 47 -14.30 0.28 -5.56
N GLN A 48 -15.51 0.81 -5.38
CA GLN A 48 -16.73 0.29 -5.99
C GLN A 48 -16.63 0.15 -7.52
N VAL A 49 -15.94 1.07 -8.18
CA VAL A 49 -15.78 1.06 -9.65
C VAL A 49 -15.10 -0.22 -10.17
N LEU A 50 -14.33 -0.92 -9.33
CA LEU A 50 -13.61 -2.15 -9.69
C LEU A 50 -14.44 -3.43 -9.45
N THR A 51 -15.54 -3.36 -8.72
CA THR A 51 -16.25 -4.53 -8.19
C THR A 51 -16.98 -5.38 -9.22
N GLU A 52 -17.27 -4.81 -10.39
CA GLU A 52 -17.90 -5.55 -11.49
C GLU A 52 -16.92 -6.48 -12.20
N ASP A 53 -15.65 -6.05 -12.32
CA ASP A 53 -14.62 -6.78 -13.05
C ASP A 53 -13.81 -7.71 -12.16
N PHE A 54 -13.68 -7.33 -10.89
CA PHE A 54 -12.79 -8.02 -9.95
C PHE A 54 -13.53 -8.56 -8.73
N THR A 55 -13.07 -9.74 -8.27
CA THR A 55 -13.20 -10.12 -6.87
C THR A 55 -12.00 -9.56 -6.12
N ILE A 56 -12.24 -8.62 -5.22
CA ILE A 56 -11.22 -7.86 -4.52
C ILE A 56 -10.90 -8.49 -3.17
N TYR A 57 -9.62 -8.71 -2.90
CA TYR A 57 -9.09 -9.20 -1.64
C TYR A 57 -8.25 -8.09 -1.01
N LEU A 58 -8.75 -7.45 0.03
CA LEU A 58 -7.99 -6.49 0.83
C LEU A 58 -7.33 -7.25 1.97
N PHE A 59 -6.02 -7.40 1.93
CA PHE A 59 -5.25 -8.03 3.00
C PHE A 59 -4.72 -6.98 3.98
N ASP A 60 -4.59 -7.37 5.26
CA ASP A 60 -3.74 -6.67 6.21
C ASP A 60 -2.40 -7.41 6.36
N ARG A 61 -1.65 -7.13 7.41
CA ARG A 61 -0.47 -7.88 7.83
C ARG A 61 -0.91 -9.07 8.70
N ARG A 62 -0.01 -10.04 8.92
CA ARG A 62 -0.28 -11.15 9.85
C ARG A 62 -0.69 -10.62 11.24
N LYS A 63 -1.54 -11.35 11.95
CA LYS A 63 -2.08 -10.88 13.24
C LYS A 63 -1.00 -10.77 14.31
N ASP A 64 -0.18 -11.80 14.44
CA ASP A 64 0.92 -11.85 15.40
C ASP A 64 2.20 -11.36 14.72
N LEU A 65 2.48 -10.06 14.83
CA LEU A 65 3.67 -9.47 14.23
C LEU A 65 4.92 -9.94 14.97
N PRO A 66 5.97 -10.41 14.27
CA PRO A 66 7.27 -10.63 14.87
C PRO A 66 7.90 -9.30 15.29
N ALA A 67 8.87 -9.34 16.19
CA ALA A 67 9.55 -8.14 16.67
C ALA A 67 10.30 -7.38 15.55
N VAL A 68 10.72 -8.10 14.51
CA VAL A 68 11.32 -7.55 13.28
C VAL A 68 10.55 -8.15 12.11
N TYR A 69 10.00 -7.29 11.25
CA TYR A 69 9.13 -7.72 10.15
C TYR A 69 9.47 -6.98 8.84
N PRO A 70 10.54 -7.39 8.14
CA PRO A 70 10.98 -6.76 6.91
C PRO A 70 9.94 -6.84 5.78
N ILE A 71 9.95 -5.88 4.87
CA ILE A 71 9.06 -5.83 3.69
C ILE A 71 9.07 -7.16 2.90
N ARG A 72 10.24 -7.77 2.73
CA ARG A 72 10.36 -9.06 2.01
C ARG A 72 9.67 -10.21 2.75
N GLU A 73 9.66 -10.20 4.08
CA GLU A 73 8.91 -11.19 4.85
C GLU A 73 7.41 -10.96 4.72
N MET A 74 6.95 -9.70 4.74
CA MET A 74 5.55 -9.36 4.45
C MET A 74 5.13 -9.83 3.05
N ALA A 75 5.99 -9.72 2.06
CA ALA A 75 5.75 -10.22 0.71
C ALA A 75 5.65 -11.76 0.67
N ARG A 76 6.54 -12.46 1.37
CA ARG A 76 6.50 -13.94 1.48
C ARG A 76 5.24 -14.42 2.21
N ASP A 77 4.86 -13.75 3.30
CA ASP A 77 3.61 -14.06 4.00
C ASP A 77 2.40 -13.87 3.08
N THR A 78 2.39 -12.79 2.28
CA THR A 78 1.35 -12.56 1.27
C THR A 78 1.33 -13.69 0.23
N ALA A 79 2.49 -14.14 -0.27
CA ALA A 79 2.58 -15.27 -1.21
C ALA A 79 2.02 -16.58 -0.61
N VAL A 80 2.31 -16.85 0.67
CA VAL A 80 1.77 -18.01 1.39
C VAL A 80 0.25 -17.93 1.47
N VAL A 81 -0.30 -16.76 1.81
CA VAL A 81 -1.74 -16.54 1.91
C VAL A 81 -2.43 -16.69 0.55
N LEU A 82 -1.86 -16.14 -0.52
CA LEU A 82 -2.39 -16.30 -1.87
C LEU A 82 -2.50 -17.79 -2.25
N ARG A 83 -1.43 -18.56 -2.02
CA ARG A 83 -1.43 -20.01 -2.29
C ARG A 83 -2.44 -20.76 -1.42
N ALA A 84 -2.57 -20.41 -0.14
CA ALA A 84 -3.54 -21.01 0.77
C ALA A 84 -4.99 -20.77 0.34
N LEU A 85 -5.26 -19.63 -0.30
CA LEU A 85 -6.57 -19.28 -0.89
C LEU A 85 -6.76 -19.82 -2.32
N GLY A 86 -5.76 -20.51 -2.89
CA GLY A 86 -5.80 -20.97 -4.28
C GLY A 86 -5.72 -19.84 -5.30
N LEU A 87 -5.22 -18.66 -4.90
CA LEU A 87 -5.09 -17.49 -5.76
C LEU A 87 -3.72 -17.50 -6.47
N SER A 88 -3.77 -17.35 -7.77
CA SER A 88 -2.59 -17.19 -8.63
C SER A 88 -2.93 -16.23 -9.75
N ASN A 89 -1.91 -15.67 -10.41
CA ASN A 89 -2.11 -14.74 -11.52
C ASN A 89 -3.01 -13.54 -11.15
N VAL A 90 -2.84 -13.03 -9.91
CA VAL A 90 -3.66 -11.94 -9.39
C VAL A 90 -3.23 -10.59 -9.98
N ALA A 91 -4.18 -9.69 -10.20
CA ALA A 91 -3.90 -8.26 -10.29
C ALA A 91 -3.53 -7.76 -8.87
N LEU A 92 -2.51 -6.89 -8.78
CA LEU A 92 -1.97 -6.47 -7.49
C LEU A 92 -1.83 -4.95 -7.43
N PHE A 93 -2.56 -4.32 -6.54
CA PHE A 93 -2.40 -2.91 -6.19
C PHE A 93 -1.84 -2.79 -4.78
N GLY A 94 -0.81 -2.00 -4.61
CA GLY A 94 -0.25 -1.68 -3.31
C GLY A 94 -0.04 -0.17 -3.14
N ALA A 95 -0.56 0.41 -2.07
CA ALA A 95 -0.36 1.81 -1.73
C ALA A 95 0.83 1.97 -0.76
N SER A 96 1.74 2.91 -1.02
CA SER A 96 2.85 3.26 -0.13
C SER A 96 3.67 2.02 0.27
N GLN A 97 3.80 1.68 1.56
CA GLN A 97 4.42 0.43 2.04
C GLN A 97 3.79 -0.81 1.38
N GLY A 98 2.48 -0.81 1.11
CA GLY A 98 1.82 -1.88 0.37
C GLY A 98 2.36 -2.05 -1.06
N GLY A 99 2.76 -0.95 -1.70
CA GLY A 99 3.44 -0.98 -3.01
C GLY A 99 4.84 -1.59 -2.93
N MET A 100 5.58 -1.33 -1.85
CA MET A 100 6.88 -1.97 -1.59
C MET A 100 6.73 -3.50 -1.43
N ILE A 101 5.71 -3.93 -0.68
CA ILE A 101 5.38 -5.35 -0.52
C ILE A 101 4.96 -5.96 -1.85
N ALA A 102 4.13 -5.25 -2.62
CA ALA A 102 3.65 -5.71 -3.92
C ALA A 102 4.79 -5.89 -4.94
N MET A 103 5.73 -4.94 -4.99
CA MET A 103 6.93 -5.06 -5.83
C MET A 103 7.82 -6.22 -5.40
N ALA A 104 8.05 -6.40 -4.10
CA ALA A 104 8.82 -7.54 -3.58
C ALA A 104 8.15 -8.88 -3.92
N LEU A 105 6.83 -8.96 -3.77
CA LEU A 105 6.05 -10.14 -4.15
C LEU A 105 6.17 -10.44 -5.65
N ALA A 106 6.00 -9.44 -6.52
CA ALA A 106 6.08 -9.62 -7.96
C ALA A 106 7.50 -10.00 -8.44
N ALA A 107 8.54 -9.53 -7.75
CA ALA A 107 9.93 -9.88 -8.06
C ALA A 107 10.33 -11.28 -7.57
N GLU A 108 9.86 -11.70 -6.38
CA GLU A 108 10.20 -12.99 -5.76
C GLU A 108 9.27 -14.13 -6.23
N HIS A 109 8.02 -13.82 -6.62
CA HIS A 109 6.97 -14.77 -7.00
C HIS A 109 6.23 -14.32 -8.27
N PRO A 110 6.91 -14.19 -9.41
CA PRO A 110 6.30 -13.67 -10.64
C PRO A 110 5.12 -14.52 -11.13
N GLU A 111 5.06 -15.79 -10.78
CA GLU A 111 3.95 -16.69 -11.12
C GLU A 111 2.64 -16.35 -10.43
N LEU A 112 2.68 -15.55 -9.36
CA LEU A 112 1.48 -15.16 -8.63
C LEU A 112 0.85 -13.87 -9.17
N VAL A 113 1.61 -13.03 -9.89
CA VAL A 113 1.18 -11.66 -10.24
C VAL A 113 1.04 -11.48 -11.74
N SER A 114 -0.17 -11.12 -12.17
CA SER A 114 -0.49 -10.84 -13.59
C SER A 114 -0.24 -9.39 -14.00
N ARG A 115 -0.46 -8.44 -13.07
CA ARG A 115 -0.30 -7.00 -13.21
C ARG A 115 0.01 -6.38 -11.88
N LEU A 116 0.80 -5.33 -11.90
CA LEU A 116 1.23 -4.64 -10.69
C LEU A 116 0.96 -3.14 -10.79
N VAL A 117 0.40 -2.58 -9.72
CA VAL A 117 0.30 -1.12 -9.56
C VAL A 117 0.86 -0.71 -8.20
N PRO A 118 2.11 -0.25 -8.12
CA PRO A 118 2.62 0.45 -6.94
C PRO A 118 2.12 1.91 -6.98
N GLY A 119 1.39 2.32 -5.96
CA GLY A 119 0.87 3.68 -5.81
C GLY A 119 1.58 4.45 -4.71
N SER A 120 2.11 5.64 -5.00
CA SER A 120 2.85 6.49 -4.04
C SER A 120 3.85 5.67 -3.23
N SER A 121 4.74 4.93 -3.92
CA SER A 121 5.63 3.95 -3.33
C SER A 121 7.09 4.22 -3.69
N ALA A 122 8.02 3.44 -3.14
CA ALA A 122 9.45 3.58 -3.39
C ALA A 122 10.14 2.23 -3.54
N ALA A 123 11.22 2.19 -4.32
CA ALA A 123 12.11 1.03 -4.40
C ALA A 123 13.09 0.96 -3.21
N ARG A 124 13.33 2.09 -2.54
CA ARG A 124 14.09 2.22 -1.29
C ARG A 124 13.62 3.43 -0.50
N VAL A 125 14.00 3.48 0.77
CA VAL A 125 13.79 4.67 1.61
C VAL A 125 15.15 5.17 2.08
N ASP A 126 15.44 6.47 1.87
CA ASP A 126 16.71 7.08 2.27
C ASP A 126 16.57 8.57 2.61
N GLY A 127 17.69 9.20 3.00
CA GLY A 127 17.81 10.64 3.19
C GLY A 127 16.84 11.24 4.19
N GLU A 128 16.13 12.29 3.76
CA GLU A 128 15.17 13.00 4.60
C GLU A 128 13.89 12.18 4.88
N HIS A 129 13.55 11.26 3.97
CA HIS A 129 12.39 10.38 4.16
C HIS A 129 12.60 9.43 5.35
N CYS A 130 13.82 8.93 5.55
CA CYS A 130 14.14 8.15 6.75
C CYS A 130 13.87 8.93 8.04
N ARG A 131 14.22 10.22 8.09
CA ARG A 131 13.98 11.06 9.29
C ARG A 131 12.50 11.22 9.59
N LEU A 132 11.67 11.41 8.56
CA LEU A 132 10.22 11.49 8.74
C LEU A 132 9.66 10.23 9.41
N PHE A 133 10.10 9.05 8.98
CA PHE A 133 9.69 7.79 9.59
C PHE A 133 10.23 7.62 11.01
N GLU A 134 11.47 8.05 11.29
CA GLU A 134 12.02 8.02 12.65
C GLU A 134 11.24 8.94 13.60
N ASP A 135 10.86 10.14 13.16
CA ASP A 135 10.04 11.05 13.96
C ASP A 135 8.69 10.40 14.32
N TRP A 136 8.05 9.70 13.38
CA TRP A 136 6.81 8.97 13.66
C TRP A 136 7.02 7.79 14.60
N ILE A 137 8.12 7.05 14.44
CA ILE A 137 8.48 5.94 15.33
C ILE A 137 8.71 6.46 16.76
N ASP A 138 9.40 7.58 16.93
CA ASP A 138 9.66 8.18 18.23
C ASP A 138 8.37 8.66 18.90
N LEU A 139 7.46 9.29 18.16
CA LEU A 139 6.13 9.64 18.68
C LEU A 139 5.35 8.41 19.13
N ALA A 140 5.35 7.34 18.35
CA ALA A 140 4.67 6.09 18.69
C ALA A 140 5.27 5.45 19.95
N LYS A 141 6.62 5.35 20.04
CA LYS A 141 7.33 4.82 21.20
C LYS A 141 7.09 5.63 22.47
N ALA A 142 6.92 6.95 22.32
CA ALA A 142 6.58 7.85 23.43
C ALA A 142 5.09 7.80 23.83
N GLY A 143 4.25 7.01 23.17
CA GLY A 143 2.80 6.96 23.43
C GLY A 143 2.03 8.21 23.01
N LYS A 144 2.63 9.06 22.15
CA LYS A 144 2.05 10.33 21.69
C LYS A 144 1.14 10.12 20.50
N ALA A 145 0.04 9.39 20.71
CA ALA A 145 -0.89 8.97 19.66
C ALA A 145 -1.47 10.14 18.85
N ARG A 146 -1.86 11.23 19.55
CA ARG A 146 -2.45 12.41 18.88
C ARG A 146 -1.44 13.14 18.01
N GLU A 147 -0.22 13.36 18.52
CA GLU A 147 0.86 14.00 17.78
C GLU A 147 1.28 13.14 16.59
N LEU A 148 1.38 11.83 16.78
CA LEU A 148 1.67 10.89 15.71
C LEU A 148 0.62 10.99 14.59
N ASN A 149 -0.67 10.89 14.93
CA ASN A 149 -1.73 10.85 13.91
C ASN A 149 -1.86 12.19 13.16
N LEU A 150 -1.61 13.31 13.83
CA LEU A 150 -1.56 14.61 13.18
C LEU A 150 -0.34 14.74 12.26
N ALA A 151 0.87 14.39 12.72
CA ALA A 151 2.08 14.45 11.91
C ALA A 151 1.99 13.52 10.69
N PHE A 152 1.42 12.33 10.88
CA PHE A 152 1.17 11.36 9.82
C PHE A 152 0.18 11.93 8.79
N GLY A 153 -0.98 12.40 9.22
CA GLY A 153 -1.99 12.98 8.34
C GLY A 153 -1.51 14.24 7.59
N GLU A 154 -0.74 15.12 8.27
CA GLU A 154 -0.17 16.31 7.65
C GLU A 154 0.82 15.98 6.52
N ALA A 155 1.58 14.91 6.67
CA ALA A 155 2.51 14.47 5.64
C ALA A 155 1.80 13.80 4.44
N LEU A 156 0.73 13.03 4.70
CA LEU A 156 0.02 12.26 3.68
C LEU A 156 -0.87 13.13 2.78
N TYR A 157 -1.59 14.09 3.38
CA TYR A 157 -2.67 14.80 2.71
C TYR A 157 -2.29 16.25 2.33
N PRO A 158 -2.87 16.77 1.24
CA PRO A 158 -2.83 18.20 0.98
C PRO A 158 -3.41 19.01 2.15
N LYS A 159 -2.87 20.22 2.37
CA LYS A 159 -3.21 21.05 3.53
C LYS A 159 -4.72 21.20 3.77
N ALA A 160 -5.50 21.48 2.73
CA ALA A 160 -6.95 21.67 2.87
C ALA A 160 -7.67 20.37 3.30
N VAL A 161 -7.23 19.21 2.80
CA VAL A 161 -7.78 17.90 3.18
C VAL A 161 -7.42 17.59 4.63
N PHE A 162 -6.15 17.79 5.01
CA PHE A 162 -5.68 17.57 6.38
C PHE A 162 -6.42 18.47 7.39
N GLU A 163 -6.55 19.78 7.10
CA GLU A 163 -7.27 20.70 7.98
C GLU A 163 -8.74 20.29 8.15
N GLY A 164 -9.40 19.87 7.09
CA GLY A 164 -10.78 19.38 7.14
C GLY A 164 -10.95 18.07 7.90
N ALA A 165 -9.93 17.21 7.94
CA ALA A 165 -9.94 15.94 8.62
C ALA A 165 -9.37 15.98 10.05
N ARG A 166 -8.85 17.10 10.51
CA ARG A 166 -8.09 17.24 11.76
C ARG A 166 -8.81 16.67 12.99
N ASP A 167 -10.08 17.02 13.17
CA ASP A 167 -10.85 16.55 14.32
C ASP A 167 -11.11 15.04 14.26
N LEU A 168 -11.32 14.51 13.05
CA LEU A 168 -11.46 13.08 12.82
C LEU A 168 -10.15 12.34 13.16
N LEU A 169 -9.01 12.86 12.73
CA LEU A 169 -7.70 12.29 13.05
C LEU A 169 -7.43 12.29 14.55
N LEU A 170 -7.81 13.36 15.28
CA LEU A 170 -7.69 13.41 16.71
C LEU A 170 -8.60 12.38 17.41
N ALA A 171 -9.86 12.28 16.98
CA ALA A 171 -10.79 11.29 17.52
C ALA A 171 -10.33 9.85 17.27
N GLN A 172 -9.76 9.58 16.11
CA GLN A 172 -9.16 8.30 15.79
C GLN A 172 -7.96 7.99 16.70
N ALA A 173 -7.08 8.96 16.92
CA ALA A 173 -5.91 8.81 17.80
C ALA A 173 -6.29 8.49 19.24
N ASP A 174 -7.43 9.01 19.72
CA ASP A 174 -7.95 8.71 21.06
C ASP A 174 -8.39 7.25 21.24
N SER A 175 -8.60 6.53 20.14
CA SER A 175 -8.92 5.09 20.15
C SER A 175 -7.69 4.18 20.11
N TYR A 176 -6.50 4.71 19.89
CA TYR A 176 -5.29 3.91 19.76
C TYR A 176 -4.87 3.28 21.09
N THR A 177 -4.61 1.98 21.02
CA THR A 177 -4.08 1.21 22.15
C THR A 177 -2.53 1.19 22.11
N PRO A 178 -1.87 0.84 23.22
CA PRO A 178 -0.42 0.59 23.22
C PRO A 178 0.00 -0.49 22.20
N GLU A 179 -0.85 -1.48 21.91
CA GLU A 179 -0.58 -2.52 20.94
C GLU A 179 -0.67 -1.97 19.50
N ASP A 180 -1.59 -1.06 19.22
CA ASP A 180 -1.66 -0.36 17.91
C ASP A 180 -0.37 0.44 17.65
N LEU A 181 0.09 1.17 18.66
CA LEU A 181 1.35 1.93 18.56
C LEU A 181 2.56 1.00 18.39
N ARG A 182 2.60 -0.13 19.09
CA ARG A 182 3.65 -1.14 18.93
C ARG A 182 3.61 -1.75 17.52
N ARG A 183 2.42 -2.07 17.01
CA ARG A 183 2.22 -2.52 15.63
C ARG A 183 2.77 -1.51 14.64
N PHE A 184 2.43 -0.24 14.80
CA PHE A 184 2.93 0.84 13.93
C PHE A 184 4.45 0.89 13.93
N VAL A 185 5.09 0.83 15.12
CA VAL A 185 6.56 0.85 15.23
C VAL A 185 7.18 -0.29 14.44
N ILE A 186 6.70 -1.54 14.60
CA ILE A 186 7.23 -2.69 13.88
C ILE A 186 7.12 -2.50 12.36
N LEU A 187 5.96 -2.01 11.89
CA LEU A 187 5.72 -1.79 10.47
C LEU A 187 6.55 -0.62 9.92
N ALA A 188 6.70 0.46 10.67
CA ALA A 188 7.52 1.61 10.26
C ALA A 188 9.02 1.28 10.25
N GLU A 189 9.51 0.53 11.24
CA GLU A 189 10.92 0.09 11.29
C GLU A 189 11.32 -0.82 10.11
N SER A 190 10.35 -1.47 9.44
CA SER A 190 10.62 -2.27 8.24
C SER A 190 11.12 -1.46 7.04
N LEU A 191 11.00 -0.14 7.09
CA LEU A 191 11.40 0.79 6.03
C LEU A 191 12.89 1.19 6.11
N ARG A 192 13.54 1.02 7.27
CA ARG A 192 14.90 1.51 7.55
C ARG A 192 15.95 1.00 6.56
N ASP A 193 15.95 -0.30 6.30
CA ASP A 193 16.95 -0.95 5.44
C ASP A 193 16.31 -1.51 4.16
N PHE A 194 15.14 -0.98 3.80
CA PHE A 194 14.45 -1.43 2.61
C PHE A 194 15.14 -0.92 1.34
N ASP A 195 15.61 -1.86 0.54
CA ASP A 195 16.13 -1.61 -0.81
C ASP A 195 15.76 -2.78 -1.74
N LEU A 196 14.99 -2.49 -2.76
CA LEU A 196 14.51 -3.46 -3.76
C LEU A 196 15.04 -3.13 -5.18
N ARG A 197 15.85 -2.09 -5.34
CA ARG A 197 16.28 -1.58 -6.66
C ARG A 197 16.89 -2.66 -7.55
N ALA A 198 17.73 -3.52 -6.97
CA ALA A 198 18.36 -4.61 -7.73
C ALA A 198 17.40 -5.71 -8.19
N ASP A 199 16.19 -5.78 -7.60
CA ASP A 199 15.20 -6.81 -7.88
C ASP A 199 14.10 -6.35 -8.83
N LEU A 200 13.92 -5.04 -9.05
CA LEU A 200 12.87 -4.50 -9.91
C LEU A 200 12.98 -5.05 -11.36
N ALA A 201 14.19 -5.30 -11.84
CA ALA A 201 14.43 -5.91 -13.15
C ALA A 201 13.89 -7.36 -13.27
N LYS A 202 13.52 -8.02 -12.15
CA LYS A 202 12.93 -9.36 -12.13
C LYS A 202 11.40 -9.35 -12.29
N ILE A 203 10.76 -8.19 -12.17
CA ILE A 203 9.31 -8.07 -12.31
C ILE A 203 8.94 -8.32 -13.78
N ALA A 204 8.22 -9.42 -14.02
CA ALA A 204 7.91 -9.91 -15.36
C ALA A 204 6.56 -9.44 -15.90
N CYS A 205 5.65 -8.99 -15.02
CA CYS A 205 4.32 -8.54 -15.42
C CYS A 205 4.29 -7.05 -15.83
N PRO A 206 3.24 -6.60 -16.54
CA PRO A 206 2.99 -5.17 -16.76
C PRO A 206 2.87 -4.40 -15.46
N VAL A 207 3.42 -3.17 -15.42
CA VAL A 207 3.41 -2.30 -14.24
C VAL A 207 2.89 -0.92 -14.60
N LEU A 208 1.93 -0.41 -13.82
CA LEU A 208 1.56 1.01 -13.83
C LEU A 208 2.00 1.65 -12.53
N VAL A 209 3.00 2.51 -12.57
CA VAL A 209 3.43 3.29 -11.41
C VAL A 209 2.55 4.54 -11.30
N LEU A 210 1.93 4.74 -10.15
CA LEU A 210 1.11 5.93 -9.85
C LEU A 210 1.74 6.70 -8.70
N GLY A 211 1.97 8.01 -8.88
CA GLY A 211 2.55 8.89 -7.86
C GLY A 211 1.97 10.30 -7.93
N ALA A 212 2.45 11.21 -7.08
CA ALA A 212 2.09 12.62 -7.11
C ALA A 212 3.35 13.49 -7.03
N LYS A 213 3.35 14.62 -7.75
CA LYS A 213 4.49 15.55 -7.78
C LYS A 213 4.72 16.28 -6.45
N ASP A 214 3.68 16.36 -5.62
CA ASP A 214 3.73 16.96 -4.28
C ASP A 214 3.72 15.92 -3.14
N ASP A 215 4.16 14.69 -3.43
CA ASP A 215 4.37 13.65 -2.41
C ASP A 215 5.49 14.09 -1.44
N ARG A 216 5.12 14.36 -0.18
CA ARG A 216 6.06 14.79 0.88
C ARG A 216 6.59 13.64 1.73
N VAL A 217 6.09 12.41 1.50
CA VAL A 217 6.50 11.23 2.27
C VAL A 217 7.65 10.50 1.59
N LEU A 218 7.57 10.29 0.28
CA LEU A 218 8.56 9.53 -0.49
C LEU A 218 9.14 10.32 -1.68
N GLY A 219 8.54 11.45 -2.04
CA GLY A 219 8.94 12.24 -3.20
C GLY A 219 8.43 11.66 -4.53
N ALA A 220 8.28 12.53 -5.53
CA ALA A 220 7.93 12.12 -6.89
C ALA A 220 9.01 11.26 -7.52
N GLU A 221 10.27 11.55 -7.19
CA GLU A 221 11.47 10.88 -7.69
C GLU A 221 11.47 9.38 -7.33
N ALA A 222 10.82 8.98 -6.23
CA ALA A 222 10.69 7.58 -5.87
C ALA A 222 9.86 6.80 -6.90
N SER A 223 8.76 7.38 -7.39
CA SER A 223 7.94 6.79 -8.45
C SER A 223 8.69 6.75 -9.78
N GLU A 224 9.44 7.80 -10.11
CA GLU A 224 10.29 7.85 -11.30
C GLU A 224 11.43 6.82 -11.23
N GLU A 225 12.06 6.64 -10.06
CA GLU A 225 13.10 5.62 -9.84
C GLU A 225 12.54 4.21 -10.05
N ILE A 226 11.35 3.90 -9.50
CA ILE A 226 10.69 2.61 -9.73
C ILE A 226 10.56 2.37 -11.24
N PHE A 227 9.93 3.29 -11.96
CA PHE A 227 9.66 3.10 -13.40
C PHE A 227 10.94 2.96 -14.22
N ARG A 228 11.96 3.74 -13.92
CA ARG A 228 13.27 3.69 -14.60
C ARG A 228 14.01 2.36 -14.40
N LEU A 229 13.80 1.68 -13.28
CA LEU A 229 14.45 0.41 -12.93
C LEU A 229 13.68 -0.83 -13.39
N LEU A 230 12.42 -0.67 -13.81
CA LEU A 230 11.63 -1.76 -14.39
C LEU A 230 12.14 -2.18 -15.77
N PRO A 231 11.90 -3.43 -16.20
CA PRO A 231 12.11 -3.83 -17.58
C PRO A 231 11.31 -2.95 -18.54
N GLU A 232 11.93 -2.58 -19.67
CA GLU A 232 11.25 -1.81 -20.71
C GLU A 232 10.11 -2.63 -21.33
N ARG A 233 8.89 -2.10 -21.28
CA ARG A 233 7.67 -2.75 -21.78
C ARG A 233 6.68 -1.71 -22.31
N SER A 234 6.06 -2.00 -23.45
CA SER A 234 5.05 -1.12 -24.07
C SER A 234 3.71 -1.12 -23.32
N ASP A 235 3.48 -2.11 -22.44
CA ASP A 235 2.28 -2.26 -21.61
C ASP A 235 2.51 -1.85 -20.14
N SER A 236 3.61 -1.15 -19.87
CA SER A 236 3.91 -0.52 -18.57
C SER A 236 3.94 1.00 -18.71
N GLY A 237 3.65 1.70 -17.60
CA GLY A 237 3.58 3.16 -17.60
C GLY A 237 3.87 3.79 -16.25
N LEU A 238 4.13 5.10 -16.29
CA LEU A 238 4.25 5.98 -15.13
C LEU A 238 3.25 7.12 -15.29
N TYR A 239 2.50 7.41 -14.24
CA TYR A 239 1.67 8.61 -14.18
C TYR A 239 1.90 9.33 -12.86
N LEU A 240 2.26 10.61 -12.94
CA LEU A 240 2.43 11.49 -11.80
C LEU A 240 1.33 12.53 -11.79
N TYR A 241 0.51 12.50 -10.76
CA TYR A 241 -0.50 13.53 -10.52
C TYR A 241 0.15 14.90 -10.32
N GLU A 242 -0.47 15.94 -10.86
CA GLU A 242 -0.08 17.33 -10.61
C GLU A 242 -0.20 17.66 -9.12
N PRO A 243 0.47 18.73 -8.61
CA PRO A 243 0.37 19.11 -7.21
C PRO A 243 -1.07 19.36 -6.77
N GLY A 244 -1.40 18.93 -5.56
CA GLY A 244 -2.72 19.06 -4.96
C GLY A 244 -3.31 17.75 -4.43
N PHE A 245 -2.61 16.62 -4.61
CA PHE A 245 -3.09 15.31 -4.18
C PHE A 245 -2.26 14.68 -3.06
N GLY A 246 -0.99 15.10 -2.90
CA GLY A 246 -0.09 14.62 -1.86
C GLY A 246 0.26 13.14 -1.99
N HIS A 247 0.85 12.58 -0.92
CA HIS A 247 1.19 11.16 -0.86
C HIS A 247 -0.04 10.27 -1.01
N ALA A 248 -1.17 10.67 -0.44
CA ALA A 248 -2.43 9.92 -0.49
C ALA A 248 -3.23 10.16 -1.80
N ALA A 249 -2.56 10.35 -2.95
CA ALA A 249 -3.24 10.51 -4.23
C ALA A 249 -4.24 9.38 -4.54
N PHE A 250 -4.00 8.18 -4.03
CA PHE A 250 -4.92 7.04 -4.12
C PHE A 250 -6.26 7.29 -3.41
N ASP A 251 -6.35 8.25 -2.49
CA ASP A 251 -7.59 8.67 -1.81
C ASP A 251 -8.11 10.01 -2.33
N THR A 252 -7.21 10.92 -2.68
CA THR A 252 -7.55 12.32 -2.95
C THR A 252 -7.78 12.63 -4.42
N ALA A 253 -7.15 11.87 -5.35
CA ALA A 253 -7.31 12.11 -6.77
C ALA A 253 -8.61 11.45 -7.30
N PRO A 254 -9.51 12.22 -7.93
CA PRO A 254 -10.85 11.74 -8.26
C PRO A 254 -10.86 10.64 -9.33
N ASP A 255 -9.88 10.62 -10.25
CA ASP A 255 -9.78 9.65 -11.34
C ASP A 255 -8.84 8.46 -11.03
N TYR A 256 -8.31 8.39 -9.80
CA TYR A 256 -7.30 7.37 -9.45
C TYR A 256 -7.81 5.94 -9.67
N LYS A 257 -9.01 5.64 -9.15
CA LYS A 257 -9.59 4.29 -9.24
C LYS A 257 -10.01 3.95 -10.68
N GLU A 258 -10.40 4.94 -11.47
CA GLU A 258 -10.72 4.75 -12.89
C GLU A 258 -9.45 4.49 -13.72
N ARG A 259 -8.35 5.19 -13.41
CA ARG A 259 -7.05 4.95 -14.04
C ARG A 259 -6.52 3.56 -13.69
N LEU A 260 -6.66 3.17 -12.42
CA LEU A 260 -6.37 1.81 -11.96
C LEU A 260 -7.17 0.78 -12.74
N LEU A 261 -8.51 0.96 -12.84
CA LEU A 261 -9.41 0.06 -13.57
C LEU A 261 -9.00 -0.09 -15.03
N ARG A 262 -8.76 1.01 -15.76
CA ARG A 262 -8.34 0.97 -17.18
C ARG A 262 -7.09 0.12 -17.38
N PHE A 263 -6.06 0.33 -16.57
CA PHE A 263 -4.84 -0.47 -16.65
C PHE A 263 -5.11 -1.95 -16.34
N LEU A 264 -5.88 -2.24 -15.29
CA LEU A 264 -6.20 -3.60 -14.89
C LEU A 264 -7.06 -4.34 -15.92
N ARG A 265 -7.91 -3.65 -16.69
CA ARG A 265 -8.70 -4.20 -17.80
C ARG A 265 -7.90 -4.44 -19.08
N LYS A 266 -6.59 -4.15 -19.12
CA LYS A 266 -5.77 -4.23 -20.34
C LYS A 266 -6.18 -3.22 -21.42
N GLU A 267 -6.91 -2.20 -21.02
CA GLU A 267 -7.14 -1.09 -21.93
C GLU A 267 -5.80 -0.39 -22.11
N THR A 268 -5.36 -0.24 -23.35
CA THR A 268 -4.09 0.42 -23.65
C THR A 268 -4.07 1.78 -22.98
N ALA A 269 -2.96 2.09 -22.30
CA ALA A 269 -2.69 3.41 -21.75
C ALA A 269 -2.56 4.41 -22.93
N ALA A 270 -3.67 4.77 -23.52
CA ALA A 270 -3.76 5.86 -24.47
C ALA A 270 -4.26 7.07 -23.68
N GLU A 271 -3.31 8.00 -23.43
CA GLU A 271 -3.45 9.37 -22.93
C GLU A 271 -3.80 9.57 -21.46
#